data_eb9d0add02daec1724a04bdbe2098bc3
#
_entry.id   eb9d0add02daec1724a04bdbe2098bc3
#
_cell.length_a   1.000
_cell.length_b   1.000
_cell.length_c   1.000
_cell.angle_alpha   90.00
_cell.angle_beta   90.00
_cell.angle_gamma   90.00
#
_symmetry.space_group_name_H-M   'P 1'
#
loop_
_entity.id
_entity.type
_entity.pdbx_description
1 polymer ?
#
loop_
_entity_poly.entity_id
_entity_poly.type
_entity_poly.pdbx_seq_one_letter_code
_entity_poly.pdbx_strand_id
1 'polypeptide(L)'
;MTKASRALAQLDQASRQVPNPRILRRPTLSREAQSTSALEGTFAPIDAVLAADANDPEDFTAELVEVFNYIRAADDAFDFVAEHRVITTSLIESAHKQLVDGTDSETGDAGRIRTCQVAIGSADGTVESARFVPMPPGPDLDASVRDLVTWMNDTGSERDPLVAAAMCHYQFETLHPFNDGNGRIGRLLIVLQMMVDGLLQEPLLSVSPWFEGRRTQYQDELATVSSSGDWNSWIQFFSAGVEASAIDTANRVNLMLDAQRDYLQRLQDSGYRGGLARDIIDLLIETPVVRGPTLARRFGKTPQGVDQAIQKLVRIGVLQGPFGTYRRFYIAPELHRAVASAL
;
A
#
# COMPACT_ATOMS: atom_id res chain seq x y z
N MET A 1 11.71 17.59 8.76
CA MET A 1 11.44 18.01 7.36
C MET A 1 12.63 17.75 6.42
N THR A 2 13.75 18.42 6.50
CA THR A 2 14.89 18.22 5.57
C THR A 2 15.36 16.77 5.43
N LYS A 3 15.32 15.96 6.52
CA LYS A 3 15.69 14.54 6.47
C LYS A 3 14.67 13.71 5.72
N ALA A 4 13.37 13.93 5.98
CA ALA A 4 12.30 13.22 5.29
C ALA A 4 12.28 13.54 3.78
N SER A 5 12.44 14.81 3.39
CA SER A 5 12.53 15.19 1.98
C SER A 5 13.74 14.54 1.28
N ARG A 6 14.87 14.43 1.98
CA ARG A 6 16.06 13.72 1.46
C ARG A 6 15.80 12.22 1.30
N ALA A 7 15.13 11.60 2.28
CA ALA A 7 14.78 10.19 2.23
C ALA A 7 13.80 9.88 1.08
N LEU A 8 12.80 10.74 0.89
CA LEU A 8 11.88 10.64 -0.26
C LEU A 8 12.62 10.75 -1.60
N ALA A 9 13.56 11.72 -1.73
CA ALA A 9 14.36 11.84 -2.94
C ALA A 9 15.26 10.62 -3.19
N GLN A 10 15.78 9.98 -2.13
CA GLN A 10 16.54 8.73 -2.25
C GLN A 10 15.66 7.57 -2.68
N LEU A 11 14.43 7.47 -2.16
CA LEU A 11 13.45 6.47 -2.59
C LEU A 11 13.09 6.66 -4.08
N ASP A 12 12.78 7.89 -4.49
CA ASP A 12 12.47 8.22 -5.88
C ASP A 12 13.65 7.89 -6.82
N GLN A 13 14.88 8.16 -6.39
CA GLN A 13 16.07 7.80 -7.14
C GLN A 13 16.26 6.27 -7.24
N ALA A 14 15.98 5.52 -6.17
CA ALA A 14 16.07 4.05 -6.19
C ALA A 14 15.08 3.44 -7.19
N SER A 15 13.87 3.98 -7.30
CA SER A 15 12.85 3.53 -8.26
C SER A 15 13.29 3.68 -9.71
N ARG A 16 14.08 4.72 -10.03
CA ARG A 16 14.58 5.01 -11.40
C ARG A 16 15.69 4.07 -11.87
N GLN A 17 16.21 3.19 -11.01
CA GLN A 17 17.22 2.21 -11.40
C GLN A 17 16.65 1.05 -12.22
N VAL A 18 15.32 0.92 -12.27
CA VAL A 18 14.62 -0.11 -13.07
C VAL A 18 13.99 0.49 -14.31
N PRO A 19 14.07 -0.19 -15.46
CA PRO A 19 13.42 0.27 -16.70
C PRO A 19 11.89 0.41 -16.57
N ASN A 20 11.27 -0.40 -15.72
CA ASN A 20 9.84 -0.34 -15.41
C ASN A 20 9.64 -0.36 -13.88
N PRO A 21 9.58 0.80 -13.22
CA PRO A 21 9.39 0.89 -11.76
C PRO A 21 8.07 0.29 -11.27
N ARG A 22 7.07 0.14 -12.14
CA ARG A 22 5.75 -0.45 -11.79
C ARG A 22 5.86 -1.86 -11.21
N ILE A 23 6.91 -2.63 -11.55
CA ILE A 23 7.12 -3.98 -10.99
C ILE A 23 7.39 -3.95 -9.46
N LEU A 24 7.86 -2.82 -8.93
CA LEU A 24 8.10 -2.62 -7.50
C LEU A 24 6.84 -2.22 -6.74
N ARG A 25 5.78 -1.79 -7.45
CA ARG A 25 4.54 -1.30 -6.84
C ARG A 25 3.82 -2.41 -6.08
N ARG A 26 3.66 -3.59 -6.70
CA ARG A 26 2.91 -4.70 -6.10
C ARG A 26 3.46 -5.16 -4.75
N PRO A 27 4.75 -5.48 -4.58
CA PRO A 27 5.30 -5.88 -3.28
C PRO A 27 5.21 -4.77 -2.23
N THR A 28 5.40 -3.50 -2.62
CA THR A 28 5.26 -2.35 -1.72
C THR A 28 3.80 -2.19 -1.26
N LEU A 29 2.84 -2.29 -2.20
CA LEU A 29 1.41 -2.24 -1.89
C LEU A 29 0.94 -3.40 -1.02
N SER A 30 1.46 -4.61 -1.23
CA SER A 30 1.11 -5.76 -0.39
C SER A 30 1.47 -5.51 1.07
N ARG A 31 2.62 -4.91 1.33
CA ARG A 31 3.07 -4.53 2.66
C ARG A 31 2.25 -3.38 3.25
N GLU A 32 2.01 -2.34 2.46
CA GLU A 32 1.18 -1.20 2.87
C GLU A 32 -0.24 -1.65 3.22
N ALA A 33 -0.86 -2.47 2.35
CA ALA A 33 -2.20 -2.99 2.53
C ALA A 33 -2.34 -3.86 3.79
N GLN A 34 -1.37 -4.72 4.04
CA GLN A 34 -1.34 -5.55 5.23
C GLN A 34 -1.31 -4.70 6.49
N SER A 35 -0.38 -3.74 6.58
CA SER A 35 -0.22 -2.90 7.76
C SER A 35 -1.34 -1.87 7.93
N THR A 36 -1.87 -1.31 6.84
CA THR A 36 -2.99 -0.37 6.92
C THR A 36 -4.28 -1.07 7.39
N SER A 37 -4.50 -2.33 6.98
CA SER A 37 -5.62 -3.15 7.47
C SER A 37 -5.42 -3.56 8.94
N ALA A 38 -4.18 -3.91 9.34
CA ALA A 38 -3.86 -4.23 10.73
C ALA A 38 -4.10 -3.04 11.69
N LEU A 39 -3.85 -1.81 11.25
CA LEU A 39 -4.19 -0.59 12.00
C LEU A 39 -5.70 -0.48 12.27
N GLU A 40 -6.55 -0.98 11.40
CA GLU A 40 -8.02 -0.98 11.57
C GLU A 40 -8.54 -2.26 12.26
N GLY A 41 -7.67 -3.23 12.55
CA GLY A 41 -8.01 -4.44 13.29
C GLY A 41 -8.14 -5.70 12.42
N THR A 42 -7.90 -5.61 11.11
CA THR A 42 -7.92 -6.74 10.18
C THR A 42 -6.51 -7.31 10.02
N PHE A 43 -6.26 -8.50 10.57
CA PHE A 43 -4.93 -9.10 10.62
C PHE A 43 -4.76 -10.23 9.61
N ALA A 44 -4.04 -9.98 8.52
CA ALA A 44 -3.56 -10.99 7.59
C ALA A 44 -2.02 -11.05 7.66
N PRO A 45 -1.40 -12.22 7.90
CA PRO A 45 0.05 -12.34 7.84
C PRO A 45 0.58 -12.01 6.45
N ILE A 46 1.71 -11.28 6.37
CA ILE A 46 2.28 -10.88 5.08
C ILE A 46 2.58 -12.10 4.18
N ASP A 47 2.99 -13.22 4.76
CA ASP A 47 3.21 -14.46 4.02
C ASP A 47 1.92 -14.98 3.37
N ALA A 48 0.77 -14.85 4.05
CA ALA A 48 -0.53 -15.20 3.49
C ALA A 48 -0.93 -14.27 2.34
N VAL A 49 -0.65 -12.97 2.46
CA VAL A 49 -0.90 -11.98 1.39
C VAL A 49 -0.06 -12.30 0.15
N LEU A 50 1.26 -12.55 0.32
CA LEU A 50 2.15 -12.88 -0.79
C LEU A 50 1.81 -14.24 -1.44
N ALA A 51 1.37 -15.22 -0.65
CA ALA A 51 0.93 -16.51 -1.17
C ALA A 51 -0.43 -16.40 -1.89
N ALA A 52 -1.34 -15.56 -1.40
CA ALA A 52 -2.66 -15.35 -1.99
C ALA A 52 -2.57 -14.65 -3.35
N ASP A 53 -1.57 -13.82 -3.59
CA ASP A 53 -1.31 -13.18 -4.88
C ASP A 53 -1.10 -14.19 -6.02
N ALA A 54 -0.66 -15.41 -5.69
CA ALA A 54 -0.57 -16.54 -6.62
C ALA A 54 -1.85 -17.40 -6.70
N ASN A 55 -2.89 -17.11 -5.88
CA ASN A 55 -4.13 -17.88 -5.78
C ASN A 55 -5.28 -17.26 -6.59
N ASP A 56 -6.36 -18.01 -6.76
CA ASP A 56 -7.59 -17.47 -7.32
C ASP A 56 -8.39 -16.72 -6.20
N PRO A 57 -9.06 -15.61 -6.50
CA PRO A 57 -9.77 -14.78 -5.49
C PRO A 57 -10.86 -15.54 -4.70
N GLU A 58 -11.43 -16.61 -5.29
CA GLU A 58 -12.45 -17.46 -4.65
C GLU A 58 -11.94 -18.17 -3.36
N ASP A 59 -10.63 -18.15 -3.13
CA ASP A 59 -9.99 -18.79 -1.98
C ASP A 59 -9.62 -17.82 -0.87
N PHE A 60 -9.97 -16.55 -1.01
CA PHE A 60 -9.57 -15.53 -0.04
C PHE A 60 -10.40 -15.64 1.24
N THR A 61 -9.74 -15.48 2.39
CA THR A 61 -10.43 -15.23 3.66
C THR A 61 -10.95 -13.77 3.67
N ALA A 62 -11.86 -13.46 4.60
CA ALA A 62 -12.40 -12.11 4.75
C ALA A 62 -11.28 -11.06 4.89
N GLU A 63 -10.25 -11.36 5.70
CA GLU A 63 -9.10 -10.47 5.90
C GLU A 63 -8.29 -10.29 4.61
N LEU A 64 -8.13 -11.33 3.81
CA LEU A 64 -7.46 -11.23 2.52
C LEU A 64 -8.29 -10.42 1.51
N VAL A 65 -9.62 -10.55 1.52
CA VAL A 65 -10.49 -9.70 0.69
C VAL A 65 -10.26 -8.24 1.00
N GLU A 66 -10.24 -7.82 2.27
CA GLU A 66 -9.97 -6.43 2.66
C GLU A 66 -8.60 -5.93 2.20
N VAL A 67 -7.54 -6.75 2.41
CA VAL A 67 -6.17 -6.40 1.98
C VAL A 67 -6.10 -6.23 0.46
N PHE A 68 -6.70 -7.16 -0.30
CA PHE A 68 -6.67 -7.09 -1.76
C PHE A 68 -7.58 -6.00 -2.33
N ASN A 69 -8.66 -5.64 -1.65
CA ASN A 69 -9.48 -4.48 -1.99
C ASN A 69 -8.65 -3.19 -1.87
N TYR A 70 -7.90 -3.03 -0.77
CA TYR A 70 -7.00 -1.89 -0.63
C TYR A 70 -5.95 -1.83 -1.75
N ILE A 71 -5.32 -2.98 -2.08
CA ILE A 71 -4.32 -3.04 -3.15
C ILE A 71 -4.91 -2.57 -4.48
N ARG A 72 -6.12 -3.03 -4.83
CA ARG A 72 -6.80 -2.63 -6.07
C ARG A 72 -7.17 -1.15 -6.05
N ALA A 73 -7.80 -0.68 -4.98
CA ALA A 73 -8.20 0.71 -4.83
C ALA A 73 -7.01 1.67 -4.92
N ALA A 74 -5.88 1.31 -4.29
CA ALA A 74 -4.65 2.10 -4.32
C ALA A 74 -4.01 2.09 -5.71
N ASP A 75 -3.94 0.94 -6.39
CA ASP A 75 -3.32 0.83 -7.72
C ASP A 75 -4.09 1.66 -8.77
N ASP A 76 -5.42 1.57 -8.76
CA ASP A 76 -6.30 2.38 -9.63
C ASP A 76 -6.16 3.89 -9.33
N ALA A 77 -6.09 4.27 -8.04
CA ALA A 77 -5.92 5.65 -7.63
C ALA A 77 -4.53 6.21 -8.02
N PHE A 78 -3.49 5.41 -7.92
CA PHE A 78 -2.14 5.79 -8.36
C PHE A 78 -2.07 6.00 -9.87
N ASP A 79 -2.70 5.13 -10.66
CA ASP A 79 -2.74 5.29 -12.12
C ASP A 79 -3.53 6.53 -12.52
N PHE A 80 -4.65 6.82 -11.86
CA PHE A 80 -5.42 8.05 -12.08
C PHE A 80 -4.58 9.30 -11.79
N VAL A 81 -3.92 9.36 -10.63
CA VAL A 81 -3.10 10.54 -10.26
C VAL A 81 -1.84 10.65 -11.11
N ALA A 82 -1.24 9.53 -11.54
CA ALA A 82 -0.11 9.57 -12.45
C ALA A 82 -0.48 10.20 -13.81
N GLU A 83 -1.69 9.94 -14.30
CA GLU A 83 -2.20 10.47 -15.57
C GLU A 83 -2.68 11.92 -15.44
N HIS A 84 -3.47 12.22 -14.41
CA HIS A 84 -4.23 13.49 -14.33
C HIS A 84 -3.58 14.53 -13.40
N ARG A 85 -2.66 14.13 -12.52
CA ARG A 85 -1.99 14.99 -11.53
C ARG A 85 -2.94 15.75 -10.62
N VAL A 86 -4.07 15.15 -10.30
CA VAL A 86 -5.14 15.75 -9.48
C VAL A 86 -5.81 14.68 -8.62
N ILE A 87 -6.23 15.07 -7.41
CA ILE A 87 -7.11 14.29 -6.54
C ILE A 87 -8.52 14.88 -6.68
N THR A 88 -9.53 14.02 -6.85
CA THR A 88 -10.93 14.45 -6.94
C THR A 88 -11.78 13.75 -5.88
N THR A 89 -12.90 14.36 -5.52
CA THR A 89 -13.87 13.72 -4.61
C THR A 89 -14.33 12.38 -5.17
N SER A 90 -14.59 12.31 -6.47
CA SER A 90 -15.00 11.05 -7.13
C SER A 90 -13.90 9.98 -7.12
N LEU A 91 -12.62 10.35 -7.16
CA LEU A 91 -11.51 9.40 -6.97
C LEU A 91 -11.55 8.80 -5.56
N ILE A 92 -11.71 9.65 -4.53
CA ILE A 92 -11.79 9.22 -3.12
C ILE A 92 -13.00 8.30 -2.91
N GLU A 93 -14.16 8.68 -3.44
CA GLU A 93 -15.41 7.89 -3.36
C GLU A 93 -15.28 6.54 -4.08
N SER A 94 -14.65 6.53 -5.27
CA SER A 94 -14.40 5.29 -6.03
C SER A 94 -13.42 4.36 -5.29
N ALA A 95 -12.34 4.91 -4.75
CA ALA A 95 -11.38 4.14 -3.95
C ALA A 95 -12.04 3.55 -2.70
N HIS A 96 -12.87 4.35 -1.99
CA HIS A 96 -13.62 3.86 -0.84
C HIS A 96 -14.61 2.75 -1.22
N LYS A 97 -15.38 2.92 -2.30
CA LYS A 97 -16.31 1.89 -2.78
C LYS A 97 -15.61 0.56 -3.02
N GLN A 98 -14.45 0.61 -3.69
CA GLN A 98 -13.65 -0.58 -3.98
C GLN A 98 -13.03 -1.19 -2.71
N LEU A 99 -12.65 -0.33 -1.75
CA LEU A 99 -12.07 -0.76 -0.47
C LEU A 99 -13.02 -1.65 0.34
N VAL A 100 -14.30 -1.29 0.40
CA VAL A 100 -15.29 -1.98 1.24
C VAL A 100 -16.08 -3.07 0.50
N ASP A 101 -15.89 -3.24 -0.80
CA ASP A 101 -16.62 -4.18 -1.66
C ASP A 101 -16.49 -5.62 -1.16
N GLY A 102 -17.63 -6.27 -0.87
CA GLY A 102 -17.68 -7.65 -0.38
C GLY A 102 -17.11 -7.86 1.03
N THR A 103 -16.96 -6.81 1.83
CA THR A 103 -16.48 -6.87 3.23
C THR A 103 -17.62 -6.58 4.21
N ASP A 104 -17.39 -6.84 5.51
CA ASP A 104 -18.34 -6.50 6.57
C ASP A 104 -18.59 -4.98 6.68
N SER A 105 -17.69 -4.17 6.17
CA SER A 105 -17.78 -2.70 6.12
C SER A 105 -18.61 -2.19 4.94
N GLU A 106 -19.05 -3.06 4.03
CA GLU A 106 -19.88 -2.67 2.90
C GLU A 106 -21.29 -2.30 3.38
N THR A 107 -21.69 -1.07 3.10
CA THR A 107 -23.02 -0.54 3.40
C THR A 107 -23.67 0.00 2.13
N GLY A 108 -24.96 0.35 2.19
CA GLY A 108 -25.66 1.04 1.09
C GLY A 108 -25.02 2.39 0.69
N ASP A 109 -24.18 2.95 1.57
CA ASP A 109 -23.44 4.20 1.35
C ASP A 109 -21.98 3.99 0.87
N ALA A 110 -21.61 2.78 0.45
CA ALA A 110 -20.28 2.50 -0.07
C ALA A 110 -19.91 3.46 -1.22
N GLY A 111 -18.80 4.18 -1.07
CA GLY A 111 -18.35 5.20 -2.01
C GLY A 111 -19.11 6.52 -1.94
N ARG A 112 -19.84 6.79 -0.84
CA ARG A 112 -20.54 8.05 -0.61
C ARG A 112 -20.19 8.63 0.74
N ILE A 113 -20.21 9.95 0.86
CA ILE A 113 -20.09 10.62 2.14
C ILE A 113 -21.27 10.18 3.03
N ARG A 114 -20.96 9.85 4.28
CA ARG A 114 -21.91 9.30 5.26
C ARG A 114 -23.11 10.21 5.51
N THR A 115 -24.22 9.58 5.76
CA THR A 115 -25.48 10.24 6.14
C THR A 115 -25.84 10.05 7.61
N CYS A 116 -25.03 9.31 8.37
CA CYS A 116 -25.20 9.07 9.80
C CYS A 116 -24.00 9.58 10.62
N GLN A 117 -24.23 9.82 11.92
CA GLN A 117 -23.16 10.18 12.85
C GLN A 117 -22.30 8.94 13.13
N VAL A 118 -21.00 9.13 13.20
CA VAL A 118 -20.02 8.12 13.60
C VAL A 118 -19.26 8.58 14.86
N ALA A 119 -18.71 7.63 15.59
CA ALA A 119 -18.00 7.85 16.84
C ALA A 119 -16.67 7.08 16.81
N ILE A 120 -15.54 7.77 16.90
CA ILE A 120 -14.20 7.17 16.80
C ILE A 120 -13.72 6.76 18.19
N GLY A 121 -13.22 5.53 18.32
CA GLY A 121 -12.68 4.99 19.57
C GLY A 121 -13.75 4.79 20.65
N SER A 122 -15.01 4.66 20.25
CA SER A 122 -16.12 4.30 21.13
C SER A 122 -16.09 2.80 21.44
N ALA A 123 -16.27 2.44 22.70
CA ALA A 123 -16.30 1.05 23.14
C ALA A 123 -17.65 0.35 22.84
N ASP A 124 -18.74 1.12 22.76
CA ASP A 124 -20.12 0.66 22.59
C ASP A 124 -20.82 1.28 21.37
N GLY A 125 -20.07 1.97 20.51
CA GLY A 125 -20.59 2.64 19.31
C GLY A 125 -21.34 3.94 19.59
N THR A 126 -21.36 4.42 20.84
CA THR A 126 -22.08 5.65 21.21
C THR A 126 -21.17 6.89 21.13
N VAL A 127 -21.78 8.05 20.95
CA VAL A 127 -21.09 9.36 20.95
C VAL A 127 -20.55 9.68 22.34
N GLU A 128 -21.24 9.27 23.40
CA GLU A 128 -20.89 9.51 24.80
C GLU A 128 -19.60 8.83 25.23
N SER A 129 -19.29 7.66 24.66
CA SER A 129 -18.06 6.89 24.96
C SER A 129 -16.94 7.15 23.95
N ALA A 130 -17.19 7.97 22.93
CA ALA A 130 -16.25 8.22 21.85
C ALA A 130 -15.02 9.00 22.31
N ARG A 131 -13.85 8.59 21.83
CA ARG A 131 -12.61 9.38 21.97
C ARG A 131 -12.64 10.66 21.13
N PHE A 132 -13.27 10.60 19.95
CA PHE A 132 -13.47 11.73 19.06
C PHE A 132 -14.80 11.59 18.32
N VAL A 133 -15.52 12.70 18.20
CA VAL A 133 -16.78 12.79 17.46
C VAL A 133 -16.56 13.69 16.25
N PRO A 134 -16.52 13.14 15.03
CA PRO A 134 -16.40 13.92 13.81
C PRO A 134 -17.60 14.86 13.62
N MET A 135 -17.42 15.85 12.73
CA MET A 135 -18.50 16.78 12.41
C MET A 135 -19.76 16.02 11.95
N PRO A 136 -20.99 16.56 12.25
CA PRO A 136 -22.23 15.93 11.83
C PRO A 136 -22.33 15.72 10.32
N PRO A 137 -23.03 14.67 9.85
CA PRO A 137 -23.29 14.49 8.42
C PRO A 137 -24.19 15.61 7.88
N GLY A 138 -24.07 15.88 6.59
CA GLY A 138 -24.90 16.88 5.91
C GLY A 138 -24.09 17.82 5.02
N PRO A 139 -24.72 18.91 4.56
CA PRO A 139 -24.11 19.82 3.57
C PRO A 139 -22.77 20.41 3.98
N ASP A 140 -22.55 20.63 5.28
CA ASP A 140 -21.30 21.19 5.82
C ASP A 140 -20.16 20.17 5.73
N LEU A 141 -20.42 18.88 6.00
CA LEU A 141 -19.44 17.82 5.79
C LEU A 141 -19.08 17.69 4.30
N ASP A 142 -20.09 17.68 3.42
CA ASP A 142 -19.88 17.63 1.97
C ASP A 142 -19.07 18.84 1.47
N ALA A 143 -19.33 20.03 2.00
CA ALA A 143 -18.56 21.23 1.65
C ALA A 143 -17.12 21.11 2.14
N SER A 144 -16.91 20.68 3.39
CA SER A 144 -15.57 20.53 3.98
C SER A 144 -14.72 19.50 3.26
N VAL A 145 -15.31 18.40 2.77
CA VAL A 145 -14.59 17.43 1.94
C VAL A 145 -14.18 18.04 0.60
N ARG A 146 -15.06 18.80 -0.06
CA ARG A 146 -14.72 19.50 -1.31
C ARG A 146 -13.63 20.56 -1.10
N ASP A 147 -13.69 21.30 0.00
CA ASP A 147 -12.69 22.30 0.36
C ASP A 147 -11.33 21.65 0.61
N LEU A 148 -11.30 20.52 1.33
CA LEU A 148 -10.08 19.74 1.52
C LEU A 148 -9.47 19.30 0.18
N VAL A 149 -10.30 18.73 -0.72
CA VAL A 149 -9.85 18.29 -2.04
C VAL A 149 -9.34 19.47 -2.88
N THR A 150 -9.99 20.62 -2.81
CA THR A 150 -9.54 21.85 -3.48
C THR A 150 -8.19 22.28 -2.94
N TRP A 151 -8.02 22.27 -1.60
CA TRP A 151 -6.79 22.63 -0.96
C TRP A 151 -5.64 21.63 -1.27
N MET A 152 -5.93 20.33 -1.38
CA MET A 152 -4.96 19.30 -1.79
C MET A 152 -4.37 19.57 -3.17
N ASN A 153 -5.15 20.11 -4.10
CA ASN A 153 -4.73 20.40 -5.46
C ASN A 153 -4.10 21.78 -5.66
N ASP A 154 -4.05 22.61 -4.61
CA ASP A 154 -3.38 23.92 -4.68
C ASP A 154 -1.86 23.78 -4.56
N THR A 155 -1.23 23.32 -5.66
CA THR A 155 0.22 23.13 -5.76
C THR A 155 0.99 24.42 -6.00
N GLY A 156 0.30 25.54 -6.24
CA GLY A 156 0.88 26.85 -6.46
C GLY A 156 1.21 27.65 -5.19
N SER A 157 0.82 27.15 -4.03
CA SER A 157 1.09 27.79 -2.73
C SER A 157 2.54 27.59 -2.29
N GLU A 158 3.10 28.56 -1.54
CA GLU A 158 4.47 28.46 -0.95
C GLU A 158 4.55 27.48 0.25
N ARG A 159 3.58 26.57 0.41
CA ARG A 159 3.55 25.59 1.48
C ARG A 159 4.58 24.48 1.26
N ASP A 160 5.21 24.03 2.35
CA ASP A 160 6.05 22.83 2.30
C ASP A 160 5.17 21.58 2.00
N PRO A 161 5.47 20.80 0.95
CA PRO A 161 4.65 19.67 0.55
C PRO A 161 4.51 18.59 1.64
N LEU A 162 5.54 18.37 2.46
CA LEU A 162 5.49 17.39 3.55
C LEU A 162 4.55 17.85 4.67
N VAL A 163 4.57 19.16 4.99
CA VAL A 163 3.63 19.76 5.94
C VAL A 163 2.21 19.68 5.38
N ALA A 164 2.05 19.95 4.09
CA ALA A 164 0.75 19.85 3.41
C ALA A 164 0.19 18.42 3.53
N ALA A 165 0.98 17.40 3.26
CA ALA A 165 0.57 16.00 3.40
C ALA A 165 0.18 15.65 4.84
N ALA A 166 0.92 16.14 5.85
CA ALA A 166 0.58 15.93 7.26
C ALA A 166 -0.74 16.60 7.64
N MET A 167 -0.98 17.82 7.16
CA MET A 167 -2.22 18.56 7.42
C MET A 167 -3.42 17.96 6.71
N CYS A 168 -3.26 17.54 5.45
CA CYS A 168 -4.30 16.82 4.71
C CYS A 168 -4.72 15.54 5.40
N HIS A 169 -3.76 14.74 5.83
CA HIS A 169 -4.05 13.49 6.50
C HIS A 169 -4.83 13.74 7.80
N TYR A 170 -4.37 14.66 8.66
CA TYR A 170 -5.08 15.05 9.87
C TYR A 170 -6.51 15.54 9.56
N GLN A 171 -6.66 16.42 8.58
CA GLN A 171 -7.97 16.99 8.24
C GLN A 171 -8.93 15.92 7.73
N PHE A 172 -8.45 14.99 6.89
CA PHE A 172 -9.25 13.87 6.41
C PHE A 172 -9.73 12.97 7.55
N GLU A 173 -8.81 12.60 8.47
CA GLU A 173 -9.15 11.81 9.66
C GLU A 173 -10.16 12.53 10.58
N THR A 174 -10.07 13.86 10.68
CA THR A 174 -10.98 14.68 11.48
C THR A 174 -12.38 14.80 10.84
N LEU A 175 -12.45 14.96 9.52
CA LEU A 175 -13.72 14.97 8.78
C LEU A 175 -14.40 13.61 8.82
N HIS A 176 -13.63 12.55 8.70
CA HIS A 176 -14.09 11.16 8.75
C HIS A 176 -15.30 10.91 7.85
N PRO A 177 -15.17 11.14 6.53
CA PRO A 177 -16.32 11.29 5.63
C PRO A 177 -17.10 10.00 5.36
N PHE A 178 -16.60 8.83 5.72
CA PHE A 178 -17.23 7.54 5.46
C PHE A 178 -17.68 6.86 6.75
N ASN A 179 -18.55 5.86 6.62
CA ASN A 179 -19.02 5.07 7.77
C ASN A 179 -17.90 4.18 8.34
N ASP A 180 -17.01 3.66 7.48
CA ASP A 180 -15.82 2.88 7.82
C ASP A 180 -14.73 3.10 6.75
N GLY A 181 -13.52 2.57 6.95
CA GLY A 181 -12.43 2.63 5.97
C GLY A 181 -11.72 3.99 5.86
N ASN A 182 -12.07 4.97 6.69
CA ASN A 182 -11.47 6.30 6.64
C ASN A 182 -9.95 6.25 6.84
N GLY A 183 -9.46 5.54 7.84
CA GLY A 183 -8.02 5.45 8.09
C GLY A 183 -7.25 4.86 6.91
N ARG A 184 -7.79 3.84 6.24
CA ARG A 184 -7.18 3.23 5.04
C ARG A 184 -7.13 4.23 3.89
N ILE A 185 -8.23 4.96 3.63
CA ILE A 185 -8.27 6.01 2.60
C ILE A 185 -7.36 7.19 3.00
N GLY A 186 -7.38 7.63 4.25
CA GLY A 186 -6.53 8.71 4.74
C GLY A 186 -5.03 8.43 4.54
N ARG A 187 -4.57 7.19 4.78
CA ARG A 187 -3.18 6.80 4.53
C ARG A 187 -2.86 6.67 3.03
N LEU A 188 -3.81 6.23 2.21
CA LEU A 188 -3.67 6.28 0.74
C LEU A 188 -3.49 7.72 0.25
N LEU A 189 -4.27 8.66 0.79
CA LEU A 189 -4.19 10.08 0.41
C LEU A 189 -2.82 10.70 0.73
N ILE A 190 -2.07 10.21 1.72
CA ILE A 190 -0.69 10.66 1.97
C ILE A 190 0.17 10.46 0.71
N VAL A 191 0.13 9.26 0.13
CA VAL A 191 0.94 8.93 -1.05
C VAL A 191 0.45 9.69 -2.28
N LEU A 192 -0.87 9.76 -2.48
CA LEU A 192 -1.47 10.52 -3.60
C LEU A 192 -1.11 12.00 -3.54
N GLN A 193 -1.14 12.61 -2.33
CA GLN A 193 -0.74 14.01 -2.15
C GLN A 193 0.73 14.23 -2.51
N MET A 194 1.62 13.31 -2.08
CA MET A 194 3.05 13.40 -2.43
C MET A 194 3.29 13.22 -3.93
N MET A 195 2.45 12.48 -4.65
CA MET A 195 2.50 12.39 -6.11
C MET A 195 2.04 13.70 -6.77
N VAL A 196 0.94 14.31 -6.31
CA VAL A 196 0.44 15.59 -6.82
C VAL A 196 1.45 16.70 -6.60
N ASP A 197 2.03 16.78 -5.40
CA ASP A 197 3.07 17.78 -5.04
C ASP A 197 4.45 17.48 -5.66
N GLY A 198 4.60 16.39 -6.42
CA GLY A 198 5.82 16.04 -7.14
C GLY A 198 6.97 15.50 -6.27
N LEU A 199 6.70 15.14 -5.01
CA LEU A 199 7.68 14.50 -4.12
C LEU A 199 7.98 13.05 -4.51
N LEU A 200 7.01 12.37 -5.15
CA LEU A 200 7.13 11.00 -5.64
C LEU A 200 6.70 10.93 -7.11
N GLN A 201 7.54 10.34 -7.95
CA GLN A 201 7.17 10.00 -9.33
C GLN A 201 6.47 8.64 -9.39
N GLU A 202 6.94 7.69 -8.57
CA GLU A 202 6.36 6.36 -8.40
C GLU A 202 5.81 6.21 -6.98
N PRO A 203 4.60 5.64 -6.80
CA PRO A 203 3.94 5.51 -5.50
C PRO A 203 4.52 4.34 -4.67
N LEU A 204 5.80 4.39 -4.36
CA LEU A 204 6.49 3.31 -3.65
C LEU A 204 6.59 3.53 -2.13
N LEU A 205 6.11 4.65 -1.61
CA LEU A 205 6.17 4.92 -0.16
C LEU A 205 5.15 4.05 0.59
N SER A 206 5.62 3.29 1.58
CA SER A 206 4.79 2.48 2.48
C SER A 206 4.91 3.05 3.89
N VAL A 207 3.89 3.80 4.33
CA VAL A 207 3.88 4.52 5.62
C VAL A 207 3.25 3.71 6.75
N SER A 208 2.29 2.85 6.41
CA SER A 208 1.47 2.14 7.40
C SER A 208 2.26 1.22 8.33
N PRO A 209 3.34 0.52 7.91
CA PRO A 209 4.12 -0.30 8.84
C PRO A 209 4.75 0.50 9.99
N TRP A 210 5.17 1.73 9.73
CA TRP A 210 5.72 2.58 10.77
C TRP A 210 4.66 3.09 11.73
N PHE A 211 3.47 3.45 11.24
CA PHE A 211 2.33 3.87 12.07
C PHE A 211 1.75 2.68 12.85
N GLU A 212 1.69 1.48 12.26
CA GLU A 212 1.24 0.26 12.94
C GLU A 212 2.09 -0.04 14.17
N GLY A 213 3.41 -0.01 14.05
CA GLY A 213 4.34 -0.18 15.17
C GLY A 213 4.24 0.91 16.26
N ARG A 214 3.52 2.00 16.00
CA ARG A 214 3.31 3.15 16.90
C ARG A 214 1.84 3.56 17.00
N ARG A 215 0.92 2.61 16.87
CA ARG A 215 -0.52 2.84 16.75
C ARG A 215 -1.06 3.79 17.82
N THR A 216 -0.74 3.56 19.08
CA THR A 216 -1.20 4.41 20.18
C THR A 216 -0.68 5.83 20.04
N GLN A 217 0.63 5.99 19.81
CA GLN A 217 1.22 7.31 19.64
C GLN A 217 0.62 8.05 18.43
N TYR A 218 0.44 7.36 17.29
CA TYR A 218 -0.18 7.92 16.09
C TYR A 218 -1.57 8.49 16.37
N GLN A 219 -2.40 7.74 17.11
CA GLN A 219 -3.74 8.17 17.49
C GLN A 219 -3.70 9.33 18.51
N ASP A 220 -2.74 9.32 19.45
CA ASP A 220 -2.56 10.37 20.44
C ASP A 220 -2.10 11.68 19.80
N GLU A 221 -1.20 11.66 18.84
CA GLU A 221 -0.74 12.83 18.10
C GLU A 221 -1.91 13.51 17.34
N LEU A 222 -2.75 12.73 16.65
CA LEU A 222 -3.96 13.25 15.99
C LEU A 222 -4.93 13.88 17.00
N ALA A 223 -5.19 13.22 18.14
CA ALA A 223 -6.05 13.72 19.18
C ALA A 223 -5.49 15.00 19.83
N THR A 224 -4.17 15.12 19.96
CA THR A 224 -3.49 16.28 20.53
C THR A 224 -3.67 17.53 19.66
N VAL A 225 -3.61 17.39 18.33
CA VAL A 225 -3.94 18.51 17.43
C VAL A 225 -5.37 18.99 17.68
N SER A 226 -6.34 18.05 17.76
CA SER A 226 -7.76 18.39 17.97
C SER A 226 -8.02 19.08 19.33
N SER A 227 -7.31 18.69 20.39
CA SER A 227 -7.55 19.17 21.75
C SER A 227 -6.77 20.42 22.14
N SER A 228 -5.55 20.58 21.61
CA SER A 228 -4.63 21.65 22.02
C SER A 228 -4.12 22.53 20.87
N GLY A 229 -4.34 22.13 19.61
CA GLY A 229 -3.80 22.82 18.45
C GLY A 229 -2.28 22.61 18.26
N ASP A 230 -1.69 21.56 18.87
CA ASP A 230 -0.25 21.29 18.74
C ASP A 230 0.09 20.63 17.40
N TRP A 231 0.12 21.46 16.38
CA TRP A 231 0.58 21.05 15.04
C TRP A 231 2.05 20.66 14.99
N ASN A 232 2.89 21.22 15.87
CA ASN A 232 4.34 20.97 15.80
C ASN A 232 4.66 19.52 16.15
N SER A 233 4.07 18.97 17.21
CA SER A 233 4.27 17.56 17.59
C SER A 233 3.80 16.63 16.49
N TRP A 234 2.60 16.86 15.94
CA TRP A 234 2.07 16.08 14.83
C TRP A 234 2.96 16.11 13.60
N ILE A 235 3.37 17.31 13.12
CA ILE A 235 4.22 17.45 11.93
C ILE A 235 5.58 16.78 12.13
N GLN A 236 6.15 16.88 13.33
CA GLN A 236 7.41 16.19 13.65
C GLN A 236 7.25 14.66 13.64
N PHE A 237 6.19 14.13 14.27
CA PHE A 237 5.87 12.71 14.27
C PHE A 237 5.64 12.18 12.86
N PHE A 238 4.79 12.85 12.07
CA PHE A 238 4.51 12.51 10.68
C PHE A 238 5.78 12.51 9.82
N SER A 239 6.60 13.57 9.96
CA SER A 239 7.86 13.69 9.20
C SER A 239 8.86 12.59 9.56
N ALA A 240 8.95 12.19 10.84
CA ALA A 240 9.77 11.07 11.27
C ALA A 240 9.26 9.74 10.69
N GLY A 241 7.94 9.57 10.61
CA GLY A 241 7.31 8.41 9.97
C GLY A 241 7.64 8.32 8.49
N VAL A 242 7.49 9.42 7.76
CA VAL A 242 7.82 9.49 6.33
C VAL A 242 9.30 9.24 6.08
N GLU A 243 10.20 9.82 6.89
CA GLU A 243 11.64 9.58 6.80
C GLU A 243 11.98 8.09 6.95
N ALA A 244 11.50 7.48 8.04
CA ALA A 244 11.77 6.07 8.33
C ALA A 244 11.19 5.15 7.25
N SER A 245 9.97 5.40 6.80
CA SER A 245 9.29 4.64 5.75
C SER A 245 9.98 4.74 4.40
N ALA A 246 10.43 5.93 4.02
CA ALA A 246 11.14 6.14 2.76
C ALA A 246 12.50 5.44 2.76
N ILE A 247 13.25 5.47 3.88
CA ILE A 247 14.52 4.74 4.04
C ILE A 247 14.28 3.23 3.96
N ASP A 248 13.28 2.71 4.69
CA ASP A 248 12.97 1.28 4.68
C ASP A 248 12.58 0.81 3.28
N THR A 249 11.69 1.54 2.61
CA THR A 249 11.26 1.18 1.25
C THR A 249 12.42 1.23 0.26
N ALA A 250 13.27 2.25 0.31
CA ALA A 250 14.45 2.35 -0.56
C ALA A 250 15.42 1.16 -0.35
N ASN A 251 15.63 0.75 0.90
CA ASN A 251 16.45 -0.41 1.22
C ASN A 251 15.85 -1.70 0.66
N ARG A 252 14.53 -1.90 0.77
CA ARG A 252 13.83 -3.06 0.20
C ARG A 252 13.92 -3.11 -1.31
N VAL A 253 13.74 -1.97 -1.97
CA VAL A 253 13.92 -1.85 -3.43
C VAL A 253 15.33 -2.31 -3.82
N ASN A 254 16.35 -1.82 -3.13
CA ASN A 254 17.74 -2.22 -3.41
C ASN A 254 17.95 -3.74 -3.18
N LEU A 255 17.43 -4.31 -2.07
CA LEU A 255 17.51 -5.75 -1.82
C LEU A 255 16.80 -6.57 -2.89
N MET A 256 15.64 -6.13 -3.38
CA MET A 256 14.93 -6.81 -4.47
C MET A 256 15.72 -6.78 -5.78
N LEU A 257 16.33 -5.64 -6.11
CA LEU A 257 17.16 -5.49 -7.31
C LEU A 257 18.45 -6.31 -7.24
N ASP A 258 19.07 -6.38 -6.06
CA ASP A 258 20.25 -7.21 -5.82
C ASP A 258 19.91 -8.70 -5.96
N ALA A 259 18.78 -9.14 -5.39
CA ALA A 259 18.31 -10.50 -5.53
C ALA A 259 18.01 -10.87 -6.98
N GLN A 260 17.37 -9.98 -7.76
CA GLN A 260 17.12 -10.22 -9.18
C GLN A 260 18.42 -10.37 -9.97
N ARG A 261 19.40 -9.49 -9.72
CA ARG A 261 20.73 -9.57 -10.39
C ARG A 261 21.42 -10.89 -10.08
N ASP A 262 21.40 -11.32 -8.83
CA ASP A 262 21.97 -12.59 -8.41
C ASP A 262 21.26 -13.79 -9.08
N TYR A 263 19.92 -13.78 -9.13
CA TYR A 263 19.13 -14.81 -9.81
C TYR A 263 19.45 -14.90 -11.31
N LEU A 264 19.58 -13.77 -11.99
CA LEU A 264 19.95 -13.72 -13.40
C LEU A 264 21.38 -14.25 -13.62
N GLN A 265 22.31 -13.95 -12.70
CA GLN A 265 23.68 -14.46 -12.75
C GLN A 265 23.70 -15.98 -12.54
N ARG A 266 23.00 -16.53 -11.55
CA ARG A 266 22.86 -17.99 -11.34
C ARG A 266 22.29 -18.68 -12.60
N LEU A 267 21.30 -18.04 -13.26
CA LEU A 267 20.75 -18.57 -14.51
C LEU A 267 21.80 -18.64 -15.62
N GLN A 268 22.60 -17.59 -15.79
CA GLN A 268 23.68 -17.54 -16.81
C GLN A 268 24.76 -18.58 -16.52
N ASP A 269 25.22 -18.68 -15.28
CA ASP A 269 26.28 -19.63 -14.85
C ASP A 269 25.87 -21.09 -15.04
N SER A 270 24.56 -21.38 -14.98
CA SER A 270 24.01 -22.71 -15.23
C SER A 270 23.95 -23.09 -16.72
N GLY A 271 24.38 -22.19 -17.62
CA GLY A 271 24.35 -22.40 -19.08
C GLY A 271 22.98 -22.12 -19.73
N TYR A 272 21.97 -21.68 -18.94
CA TYR A 272 20.67 -21.30 -19.47
C TYR A 272 20.67 -19.80 -19.86
N ARG A 273 20.50 -19.51 -21.16
CA ARG A 273 20.67 -18.15 -21.69
C ARG A 273 19.36 -17.42 -22.01
N GLY A 274 18.24 -17.75 -21.39
CA GLY A 274 16.98 -17.06 -21.65
C GLY A 274 15.76 -17.96 -21.63
N GLY A 275 14.66 -17.51 -22.26
CA GLY A 275 13.38 -18.20 -22.32
C GLY A 275 12.59 -18.07 -21.01
N LEU A 276 11.58 -18.92 -20.83
CA LEU A 276 10.60 -18.83 -19.77
C LEU A 276 11.21 -18.73 -18.34
N ALA A 277 12.37 -19.35 -18.09
CA ALA A 277 13.03 -19.26 -16.80
C ALA A 277 13.48 -17.82 -16.48
N ARG A 278 13.95 -17.07 -17.48
CA ARG A 278 14.28 -15.64 -17.32
C ARG A 278 13.03 -14.82 -17.12
N ASP A 279 11.99 -15.05 -17.93
CA ASP A 279 10.73 -14.32 -17.84
C ASP A 279 10.10 -14.51 -16.44
N ILE A 280 10.25 -15.70 -15.85
CA ILE A 280 9.81 -15.96 -14.46
C ILE A 280 10.66 -15.15 -13.47
N ILE A 281 11.99 -15.11 -13.60
CA ILE A 281 12.85 -14.30 -12.71
C ILE A 281 12.43 -12.83 -12.74
N ASP A 282 12.14 -12.29 -13.92
CA ASP A 282 11.70 -10.89 -14.06
C ASP A 282 10.34 -10.65 -13.37
N LEU A 283 9.44 -11.65 -13.40
CA LEU A 283 8.17 -11.61 -12.68
C LEU A 283 8.32 -11.70 -11.15
N LEU A 284 9.34 -12.43 -10.64
CA LEU A 284 9.48 -12.68 -9.20
C LEU A 284 9.66 -11.41 -8.36
N ILE A 285 10.10 -10.29 -8.94
CA ILE A 285 10.10 -8.99 -8.23
C ILE A 285 8.67 -8.58 -7.88
N GLU A 286 7.75 -8.71 -8.84
CA GLU A 286 6.34 -8.35 -8.65
C GLU A 286 5.63 -9.33 -7.71
N THR A 287 5.89 -10.63 -7.89
CA THR A 287 5.26 -11.72 -7.13
C THR A 287 6.31 -12.75 -6.70
N PRO A 288 6.86 -12.66 -5.46
CA PRO A 288 7.90 -13.56 -4.99
C PRO A 288 7.41 -14.99 -4.71
N VAL A 289 6.09 -15.22 -4.76
CA VAL A 289 5.45 -16.54 -4.62
C VAL A 289 4.73 -16.86 -5.93
N VAL A 290 4.99 -18.03 -6.50
CA VAL A 290 4.44 -18.40 -7.83
C VAL A 290 3.87 -19.81 -7.84
N ARG A 291 2.90 -20.04 -8.74
CA ARG A 291 2.28 -21.34 -9.01
C ARG A 291 2.35 -21.68 -10.48
N GLY A 292 2.57 -22.97 -10.79
CA GLY A 292 2.64 -23.44 -12.15
C GLY A 292 1.44 -23.05 -13.03
N PRO A 293 0.19 -23.29 -12.61
CA PRO A 293 -1.00 -22.92 -13.37
C PRO A 293 -1.11 -21.41 -13.64
N THR A 294 -0.77 -20.56 -12.65
CA THR A 294 -0.80 -19.10 -12.80
C THR A 294 0.25 -18.63 -13.81
N LEU A 295 1.48 -19.17 -13.74
CA LEU A 295 2.53 -18.89 -14.72
C LEU A 295 2.13 -19.35 -16.12
N ALA A 296 1.49 -20.53 -16.25
CA ALA A 296 1.04 -21.05 -17.55
C ALA A 296 0.03 -20.11 -18.22
N ARG A 297 -0.95 -19.61 -17.46
CA ARG A 297 -1.94 -18.60 -17.92
C ARG A 297 -1.25 -17.29 -18.29
N ARG A 298 -0.38 -16.74 -17.41
CA ARG A 298 0.28 -15.45 -17.61
C ARG A 298 1.18 -15.40 -18.83
N PHE A 299 1.94 -16.48 -19.07
CA PHE A 299 2.90 -16.53 -20.18
C PHE A 299 2.34 -17.23 -21.44
N GLY A 300 1.11 -17.74 -21.41
CA GLY A 300 0.54 -18.50 -22.53
C GLY A 300 1.36 -19.76 -22.89
N LYS A 301 1.89 -20.45 -21.86
CA LYS A 301 2.76 -21.63 -22.03
C LYS A 301 2.07 -22.91 -21.55
N THR A 302 2.55 -24.05 -22.08
CA THR A 302 2.04 -25.35 -21.62
C THR A 302 2.45 -25.63 -20.18
N PRO A 303 1.62 -26.35 -19.40
CA PRO A 303 1.98 -26.75 -18.03
C PRO A 303 3.32 -27.47 -17.94
N GLN A 304 3.64 -28.34 -18.92
CA GLN A 304 4.92 -29.04 -18.98
C GLN A 304 6.10 -28.10 -19.19
N GLY A 305 5.96 -27.08 -20.05
CA GLY A 305 7.01 -26.08 -20.30
C GLY A 305 7.29 -25.22 -19.06
N VAL A 306 6.20 -24.85 -18.33
CA VAL A 306 6.31 -24.12 -17.06
C VAL A 306 6.97 -24.97 -15.98
N ASP A 307 6.57 -26.24 -15.83
CA ASP A 307 7.19 -27.13 -14.86
C ASP A 307 8.69 -27.29 -15.11
N GLN A 308 9.10 -27.49 -16.37
CA GLN A 308 10.52 -27.54 -16.73
C GLN A 308 11.28 -26.25 -16.36
N ALA A 309 10.68 -25.08 -16.55
CA ALA A 309 11.30 -23.80 -16.17
C ALA A 309 11.40 -23.68 -14.63
N ILE A 310 10.34 -24.03 -13.90
CA ILE A 310 10.34 -24.04 -12.43
C ILE A 310 11.43 -24.98 -11.90
N GLN A 311 11.50 -26.22 -12.40
CA GLN A 311 12.50 -27.19 -11.97
C GLN A 311 13.95 -26.72 -12.22
N LYS A 312 14.17 -25.97 -13.30
CA LYS A 312 15.46 -25.31 -13.54
C LYS A 312 15.77 -24.28 -12.46
N LEU A 313 14.80 -23.41 -12.15
CA LEU A 313 14.95 -22.35 -11.14
C LEU A 313 15.13 -22.92 -9.72
N VAL A 314 14.45 -24.02 -9.40
CA VAL A 314 14.67 -24.75 -8.14
C VAL A 314 16.08 -25.32 -8.07
N ARG A 315 16.55 -25.94 -9.16
CA ARG A 315 17.89 -26.56 -9.22
C ARG A 315 19.03 -25.55 -9.01
N ILE A 316 18.88 -24.33 -9.49
CA ILE A 316 19.87 -23.25 -9.32
C ILE A 316 19.62 -22.39 -8.09
N GLY A 317 18.66 -22.76 -7.23
CA GLY A 317 18.37 -22.09 -5.96
C GLY A 317 17.68 -20.74 -6.07
N VAL A 318 17.07 -20.42 -7.22
CA VAL A 318 16.23 -19.21 -7.41
C VAL A 318 14.85 -19.41 -6.79
N LEU A 319 14.30 -20.60 -6.88
CA LEU A 319 13.03 -20.98 -6.26
C LEU A 319 13.25 -22.09 -5.23
N GLN A 320 12.47 -22.05 -4.18
CA GLN A 320 12.31 -23.13 -3.20
C GLN A 320 10.91 -23.70 -3.29
N GLY A 321 10.76 -25.00 -3.04
CA GLY A 321 9.50 -25.71 -3.09
C GLY A 321 9.61 -27.03 -3.89
N PRO A 322 8.48 -27.68 -4.18
CA PRO A 322 7.11 -27.18 -3.97
C PRO A 322 6.69 -27.22 -2.48
N PHE A 323 5.96 -26.18 -2.07
CA PHE A 323 5.24 -26.15 -0.81
C PHE A 323 3.76 -26.45 -1.04
N GLY A 324 3.06 -26.98 -0.02
CA GLY A 324 1.67 -27.37 -0.11
C GLY A 324 1.46 -28.72 -0.83
N THR A 325 0.44 -29.48 -0.39
CA THR A 325 0.14 -30.80 -0.96
C THR A 325 -0.80 -30.73 -2.16
N TYR A 326 -1.83 -29.89 -2.11
CA TYR A 326 -2.88 -29.81 -3.13
C TYR A 326 -2.69 -28.63 -4.09
N ARG A 327 -2.26 -27.47 -3.59
CA ARG A 327 -1.99 -26.24 -4.38
C ARG A 327 -0.52 -25.89 -4.25
N ARG A 328 0.32 -26.60 -5.01
CA ARG A 328 1.76 -26.43 -4.96
C ARG A 328 2.17 -25.03 -5.38
N PHE A 329 2.99 -24.38 -4.55
CA PHE A 329 3.59 -23.08 -4.83
C PHE A 329 5.10 -23.11 -4.60
N TYR A 330 5.77 -22.13 -5.15
CA TYR A 330 7.22 -21.96 -5.05
C TYR A 330 7.51 -20.53 -4.60
N ILE A 331 8.57 -20.35 -3.82
CA ILE A 331 8.97 -19.09 -3.22
C ILE A 331 10.34 -18.70 -3.74
N ALA A 332 10.54 -17.42 -4.09
CA ALA A 332 11.84 -16.80 -4.30
C ALA A 332 12.34 -16.25 -2.97
N PRO A 333 13.24 -16.94 -2.23
CA PRO A 333 13.44 -16.70 -0.82
C PRO A 333 14.04 -15.33 -0.50
N GLU A 334 14.96 -14.84 -1.34
CA GLU A 334 15.59 -13.54 -1.14
C GLU A 334 14.60 -12.40 -1.38
N LEU A 335 13.79 -12.49 -2.43
CA LEU A 335 12.73 -11.51 -2.75
C LEU A 335 11.62 -11.55 -1.70
N HIS A 336 11.17 -12.74 -1.31
CA HIS A 336 10.17 -12.90 -0.25
C HIS A 336 10.64 -12.24 1.05
N ARG A 337 11.89 -12.49 1.46
CA ARG A 337 12.48 -11.88 2.66
C ARG A 337 12.58 -10.37 2.54
N ALA A 338 12.93 -9.84 1.37
CA ALA A 338 13.00 -8.39 1.13
C ALA A 338 11.64 -7.70 1.36
N VAL A 339 10.52 -8.38 1.04
CA VAL A 339 9.17 -7.86 1.28
C VAL A 339 8.71 -8.13 2.71
N ALA A 340 8.88 -9.35 3.24
CA ALA A 340 8.24 -9.81 4.47
C ALA A 340 8.99 -9.42 5.76
N SER A 341 10.29 -9.04 5.72
CA SER A 341 11.03 -8.68 6.93
C SER A 341 10.38 -7.50 7.67
N ALA A 342 10.39 -7.56 9.02
CA ALA A 342 9.94 -6.45 9.87
C ALA A 342 10.80 -5.20 9.65
N LEU A 343 10.24 -4.01 9.99
CA LEU A 343 10.96 -2.73 10.05
C LEU A 343 12.02 -2.76 11.13
#